data_8ba43c9534fa7a02a1d90565e9a23358
#
_entry.id   8ba43c9534fa7a02a1d90565e9a23358
#
_cell.length_a   1.000
_cell.length_b   1.000
_cell.length_c   1.000
_cell.angle_alpha   90.00
_cell.angle_beta   90.00
_cell.angle_gamma   90.00
#
_symmetry.space_group_name_H-M   'P 1'
#
loop_
_entity.id
_entity.type
_entity.pdbx_description
1 polymer ?
#
loop_
_entity_poly.entity_id
_entity_poly.type
_entity_poly.pdbx_seq_one_letter_code
_entity_poly.pdbx_strand_id
1 'polypeptide(L)'
;MPIVRILLVLLALATPALAQDGPRSAAAAREAAMDFRVYVDGVTRRGERPDLTRPKVATMLGRVFDLEALTALPPVQGSDLEWLLDWTEAANTVNKLITRYGSKPGPQPDLEALQRNMTEYEDQYAAAMNFLIRSQAREAVSMRMFWDGLAPAQRTRVREQGFTGARRGMAEFVLAAICSVVESGGKPANARLVAAAIRDTREVWASHFLPQDRIRVVEYIAGHDKQVPDEATRADLATFTEALQAVD
;
A
#
# COMPACT_ATOMS: atom_id res chain seq x y z
N MET A 1 4.36 1.46 13.36
CA MET A 1 3.92 2.41 12.31
C MET A 1 2.65 3.09 12.78
N PRO A 2 2.63 4.43 12.98
CA PRO A 2 1.47 5.14 13.59
C PRO A 2 0.42 5.61 12.59
N ILE A 3 0.58 5.36 11.26
CA ILE A 3 -0.25 5.95 10.21
C ILE A 3 -1.73 5.57 10.35
N VAL A 4 -2.02 4.30 10.65
CA VAL A 4 -3.41 3.80 10.81
C VAL A 4 -4.11 4.46 12.01
N ARG A 5 -3.38 4.74 13.10
CA ARG A 5 -3.97 5.40 14.29
C ARG A 5 -4.29 6.87 14.06
N ILE A 6 -3.56 7.57 13.19
CA ILE A 6 -3.82 8.99 12.86
C ILE A 6 -5.08 9.10 12.00
N LEU A 7 -5.30 8.17 11.08
CA LEU A 7 -6.51 8.13 10.24
C LEU A 7 -7.77 7.87 11.08
N LEU A 8 -7.71 6.96 12.05
CA LEU A 8 -8.82 6.67 12.98
C LEU A 8 -9.24 7.88 13.81
N VAL A 9 -8.30 8.76 14.19
CA VAL A 9 -8.62 10.00 14.91
C VAL A 9 -9.38 11.01 14.04
N LEU A 10 -9.14 11.02 12.73
CA LEU A 10 -9.89 11.86 11.78
C LEU A 10 -11.32 11.36 11.59
N LEU A 11 -11.55 10.05 11.64
CA LEU A 11 -12.86 9.40 11.47
C LEU A 11 -13.72 9.42 12.74
N ALA A 12 -13.11 9.36 13.93
CA ALA A 12 -13.82 9.29 15.21
C ALA A 12 -14.66 10.53 15.54
N LEU A 13 -14.60 11.60 14.72
CA LEU A 13 -15.38 12.82 14.84
C LEU A 13 -16.48 12.94 13.77
N ALA A 14 -16.66 11.95 12.93
CA ALA A 14 -17.82 11.84 12.05
C ALA A 14 -19.01 11.30 12.85
N THR A 15 -20.18 11.89 12.67
CA THR A 15 -21.45 11.38 13.21
C THR A 15 -21.62 9.91 12.81
N PRO A 16 -22.20 9.05 13.69
CA PRO A 16 -22.42 7.65 13.35
C PRO A 16 -23.46 7.56 12.24
N ALA A 17 -23.00 7.62 10.98
CA ALA A 17 -23.74 7.07 9.87
C ALA A 17 -23.70 5.56 10.07
N LEU A 18 -24.87 4.91 10.03
CA LEU A 18 -24.98 3.45 10.04
C LEU A 18 -23.98 2.89 9.05
N ALA A 19 -22.98 2.17 9.54
CA ALA A 19 -21.98 1.53 8.71
C ALA A 19 -22.73 0.63 7.73
N GLN A 20 -22.73 1.00 6.44
CA GLN A 20 -23.19 0.09 5.40
C GLN A 20 -22.17 -1.04 5.35
N ASP A 21 -22.65 -2.27 5.36
CA ASP A 21 -21.79 -3.43 5.11
C ASP A 21 -21.00 -3.17 3.83
N GLY A 22 -19.68 -3.14 3.95
CA GLY A 22 -18.79 -2.91 2.80
C GLY A 22 -18.97 -3.99 1.73
N PRO A 23 -18.37 -3.80 0.53
CA PRO A 23 -18.48 -4.79 -0.54
C PRO A 23 -18.08 -6.18 -0.05
N ARG A 24 -18.75 -7.22 -0.58
CA ARG A 24 -18.47 -8.63 -0.23
C ARG A 24 -16.99 -8.98 -0.39
N SER A 25 -16.29 -8.35 -1.36
CA SER A 25 -14.86 -8.51 -1.61
C SER A 25 -14.01 -8.03 -0.41
N ALA A 26 -14.35 -6.89 0.22
CA ALA A 26 -13.63 -6.39 1.40
C ALA A 26 -13.80 -7.33 2.60
N ALA A 27 -15.02 -7.85 2.84
CA ALA A 27 -15.28 -8.84 3.89
C ALA A 27 -14.52 -10.15 3.62
N ALA A 28 -14.56 -10.64 2.38
CA ALA A 28 -13.83 -11.85 1.96
C ALA A 28 -12.31 -11.69 2.09
N ALA A 29 -11.77 -10.50 1.83
CA ALA A 29 -10.35 -10.21 1.99
C ALA A 29 -9.94 -10.26 3.47
N ARG A 30 -10.74 -9.71 4.38
CA ARG A 30 -10.49 -9.78 5.84
C ARG A 30 -10.49 -11.22 6.35
N GLU A 31 -11.48 -12.00 5.95
CA GLU A 31 -11.57 -13.43 6.30
C GLU A 31 -10.34 -14.20 5.77
N ALA A 32 -9.98 -14.00 4.50
CA ALA A 32 -8.82 -14.63 3.90
C ALA A 32 -7.49 -14.23 4.56
N ALA A 33 -7.36 -12.98 5.02
CA ALA A 33 -6.18 -12.52 5.76
C ALA A 33 -6.08 -13.18 7.14
N MET A 34 -7.21 -13.41 7.83
CA MET A 34 -7.26 -14.16 9.09
C MET A 34 -6.87 -15.62 8.87
N ASP A 35 -7.42 -16.27 7.85
CA ASP A 35 -7.07 -17.65 7.48
C ASP A 35 -5.58 -17.78 7.13
N PHE A 36 -5.04 -16.82 6.38
CA PHE A 36 -3.63 -16.77 6.05
C PHE A 36 -2.75 -16.63 7.30
N ARG A 37 -3.15 -15.80 8.27
CA ARG A 37 -2.46 -15.70 9.56
C ARG A 37 -2.44 -17.05 10.28
N VAL A 38 -3.58 -17.73 10.38
CA VAL A 38 -3.69 -19.05 11.02
C VAL A 38 -2.77 -20.06 10.30
N TYR A 39 -2.70 -20.02 8.98
CA TYR A 39 -1.80 -20.84 8.20
C TYR A 39 -0.32 -20.56 8.54
N VAL A 40 0.10 -19.28 8.53
CA VAL A 40 1.49 -18.89 8.84
C VAL A 40 1.86 -19.27 10.26
N ASP A 41 0.99 -19.02 11.24
CA ASP A 41 1.20 -19.41 12.64
C ASP A 41 1.33 -20.93 12.79
N GLY A 42 0.56 -21.70 12.01
CA GLY A 42 0.61 -23.16 11.99
C GLY A 42 1.94 -23.70 11.45
N VAL A 43 2.44 -23.19 10.33
CA VAL A 43 3.73 -23.62 9.76
C VAL A 43 4.89 -23.16 10.63
N THR A 44 4.81 -21.97 11.22
CA THR A 44 5.81 -21.46 12.16
C THR A 44 5.98 -22.37 13.39
N ARG A 45 4.85 -22.81 13.98
CA ARG A 45 4.88 -23.73 15.14
C ARG A 45 5.50 -25.09 14.82
N ARG A 46 5.46 -25.52 13.55
CA ARG A 46 6.13 -26.76 13.11
C ARG A 46 7.58 -26.56 12.67
N GLY A 47 8.09 -25.32 12.72
CA GLY A 47 9.42 -24.99 12.20
C GLY A 47 9.52 -25.07 10.67
N GLU A 48 8.38 -25.07 9.96
CA GLU A 48 8.28 -25.12 8.51
C GLU A 48 8.23 -23.72 7.91
N ARG A 49 8.58 -23.59 6.63
CA ARG A 49 8.37 -22.35 5.87
C ARG A 49 7.01 -22.34 5.20
N PRO A 50 6.36 -21.17 5.08
CA PRO A 50 5.12 -21.04 4.33
C PRO A 50 5.35 -21.33 2.84
N ASP A 51 4.60 -22.27 2.31
CA ASP A 51 4.53 -22.53 0.87
C ASP A 51 3.34 -21.73 0.30
N LEU A 52 3.65 -20.57 -0.29
CA LEU A 52 2.65 -19.62 -0.83
C LEU A 52 2.10 -20.06 -2.18
N THR A 53 2.65 -21.12 -2.80
CA THR A 53 2.19 -21.66 -4.08
C THR A 53 1.09 -22.70 -3.92
N ARG A 54 0.84 -23.19 -2.69
CA ARG A 54 -0.26 -24.14 -2.44
C ARG A 54 -1.59 -23.55 -2.88
N PRO A 55 -2.44 -24.32 -3.61
CA PRO A 55 -3.70 -23.81 -4.18
C PRO A 55 -4.60 -23.08 -3.14
N LYS A 56 -4.73 -23.65 -1.94
CA LYS A 56 -5.50 -23.02 -0.87
C LYS A 56 -4.92 -21.66 -0.43
N VAL A 57 -3.59 -21.58 -0.31
CA VAL A 57 -2.90 -20.35 0.07
C VAL A 57 -2.95 -19.32 -1.04
N ALA A 58 -2.73 -19.72 -2.29
CA ALA A 58 -2.86 -18.85 -3.45
C ALA A 58 -4.29 -18.28 -3.56
N THR A 59 -5.33 -19.06 -3.24
CA THR A 59 -6.72 -18.59 -3.19
C THR A 59 -6.92 -17.54 -2.09
N MET A 60 -6.34 -17.72 -0.90
CA MET A 60 -6.40 -16.70 0.16
C MET A 60 -5.73 -15.40 -0.29
N LEU A 61 -4.52 -15.47 -0.85
CA LEU A 61 -3.80 -14.31 -1.34
C LEU A 61 -4.56 -13.60 -2.47
N GLY A 62 -5.15 -14.36 -3.41
CA GLY A 62 -5.97 -13.83 -4.48
C GLY A 62 -7.21 -13.06 -3.99
N ARG A 63 -7.82 -13.49 -2.87
CA ARG A 63 -8.94 -12.76 -2.25
C ARG A 63 -8.47 -11.49 -1.53
N VAL A 64 -7.30 -11.54 -0.88
CA VAL A 64 -6.75 -10.36 -0.18
C VAL A 64 -6.31 -9.29 -1.17
N PHE A 65 -5.66 -9.69 -2.27
CA PHE A 65 -5.11 -8.80 -3.30
C PHE A 65 -5.97 -8.77 -4.57
N ASP A 66 -7.29 -8.80 -4.42
CA ASP A 66 -8.25 -8.80 -5.52
C ASP A 66 -8.30 -7.43 -6.22
N LEU A 67 -7.44 -7.26 -7.22
CA LEU A 67 -7.35 -6.02 -8.01
C LEU A 67 -8.58 -5.80 -8.88
N GLU A 68 -9.19 -6.85 -9.40
CA GLU A 68 -10.38 -6.75 -10.24
C GLU A 68 -11.53 -6.17 -9.42
N ALA A 69 -11.79 -6.75 -8.25
CA ALA A 69 -12.79 -6.24 -7.33
C ALA A 69 -12.47 -4.81 -6.86
N LEU A 70 -11.21 -4.50 -6.52
CA LEU A 70 -10.80 -3.15 -6.14
C LEU A 70 -11.05 -2.14 -7.26
N THR A 71 -10.74 -2.50 -8.50
CA THR A 71 -10.88 -1.61 -9.66
C THR A 71 -12.34 -1.38 -10.04
N ALA A 72 -13.19 -2.39 -9.88
CA ALA A 72 -14.62 -2.32 -10.17
C ALA A 72 -15.41 -1.44 -9.19
N LEU A 73 -14.83 -1.09 -8.03
CA LEU A 73 -15.51 -0.25 -7.04
C LEU A 73 -15.67 1.18 -7.54
N PRO A 74 -16.81 1.83 -7.25
CA PRO A 74 -16.98 3.26 -7.49
C PRO A 74 -16.00 4.08 -6.64
N PRO A 75 -15.85 5.39 -6.90
CA PRO A 75 -15.12 6.26 -6.00
C PRO A 75 -15.69 6.18 -4.58
N VAL A 76 -14.80 5.93 -3.61
CA VAL A 76 -15.17 5.75 -2.20
C VAL A 76 -15.48 7.11 -1.58
N GLN A 77 -16.64 7.24 -0.91
CA GLN A 77 -17.08 8.49 -0.29
C GLN A 77 -17.50 8.26 1.17
N GLY A 78 -17.17 9.22 2.03
CA GLY A 78 -17.68 9.29 3.39
C GLY A 78 -17.48 8.02 4.21
N SER A 79 -18.58 7.36 4.60
CA SER A 79 -18.58 6.14 5.40
C SER A 79 -17.93 4.93 4.72
N ASP A 80 -17.85 4.94 3.40
CA ASP A 80 -17.27 3.82 2.65
C ASP A 80 -15.74 3.76 2.79
N LEU A 81 -15.12 4.81 3.29
CA LEU A 81 -13.68 4.80 3.55
C LEU A 81 -13.28 3.76 4.60
N GLU A 82 -14.15 3.46 5.57
CA GLU A 82 -13.87 2.50 6.65
C GLU A 82 -13.59 1.09 6.10
N TRP A 83 -14.45 0.57 5.21
CA TRP A 83 -14.22 -0.75 4.64
C TRP A 83 -13.01 -0.80 3.70
N LEU A 84 -12.67 0.31 3.00
CA LEU A 84 -11.47 0.38 2.18
C LEU A 84 -10.20 0.34 3.06
N LEU A 85 -10.20 1.09 4.17
CA LEU A 85 -9.12 1.06 5.16
C LEU A 85 -8.94 -0.33 5.75
N ASP A 86 -10.03 -1.00 6.11
CA ASP A 86 -10.03 -2.37 6.62
C ASP A 86 -9.43 -3.36 5.60
N TRP A 87 -9.80 -3.22 4.33
CA TRP A 87 -9.24 -4.06 3.27
C TRP A 87 -7.74 -3.81 3.07
N THR A 88 -7.34 -2.54 2.99
CA THR A 88 -5.92 -2.18 2.89
C THR A 88 -5.11 -2.67 4.10
N GLU A 89 -5.66 -2.59 5.32
CA GLU A 89 -4.98 -3.11 6.52
C GLU A 89 -4.90 -4.64 6.51
N ALA A 90 -5.93 -5.34 6.00
CA ALA A 90 -5.87 -6.79 5.78
C ALA A 90 -4.73 -7.15 4.81
N ALA A 91 -4.65 -6.45 3.68
CA ALA A 91 -3.58 -6.64 2.69
C ALA A 91 -2.19 -6.32 3.27
N ASN A 92 -2.06 -5.23 4.02
CA ASN A 92 -0.83 -4.85 4.69
C ASN A 92 -0.41 -5.86 5.77
N THR A 93 -1.38 -6.43 6.48
CA THR A 93 -1.12 -7.50 7.47
C THR A 93 -0.56 -8.74 6.78
N VAL A 94 -1.14 -9.17 5.67
CA VAL A 94 -0.64 -10.30 4.88
C VAL A 94 0.77 -10.01 4.33
N ASN A 95 0.99 -8.83 3.77
CA ASN A 95 2.32 -8.41 3.30
C ASN A 95 3.36 -8.45 4.43
N LYS A 96 3.02 -7.98 5.64
CA LYS A 96 3.91 -8.08 6.82
C LYS A 96 4.19 -9.52 7.22
N LEU A 97 3.20 -10.41 7.16
CA LEU A 97 3.39 -11.84 7.47
C LEU A 97 4.34 -12.51 6.47
N ILE A 98 4.25 -12.14 5.18
CA ILE A 98 5.14 -12.63 4.14
C ILE A 98 6.56 -12.09 4.37
N THR A 99 6.71 -10.76 4.43
CA THR A 99 8.02 -10.10 4.45
C THR A 99 8.77 -10.27 5.76
N ARG A 100 8.09 -10.49 6.88
CA ARG A 100 8.70 -10.64 8.21
C ARG A 100 8.68 -12.06 8.74
N TYR A 101 8.40 -13.05 7.91
CA TYR A 101 8.42 -14.43 8.34
C TYR A 101 9.80 -14.81 8.90
N GLY A 102 9.81 -15.44 10.08
CA GLY A 102 11.05 -15.86 10.75
C GLY A 102 11.97 -14.72 11.22
N SER A 103 11.47 -13.47 11.24
CA SER A 103 12.22 -12.35 11.82
C SER A 103 12.46 -12.54 13.31
N LYS A 104 13.65 -12.17 13.76
CA LYS A 104 13.98 -12.13 15.18
C LYS A 104 13.16 -11.01 15.87
N PRO A 105 12.58 -11.26 17.05
CA PRO A 105 11.92 -10.21 17.81
C PRO A 105 12.95 -9.18 18.27
N GLY A 106 12.62 -7.89 18.08
CA GLY A 106 13.50 -6.79 18.48
C GLY A 106 12.90 -5.43 18.16
N PRO A 107 13.47 -4.33 18.70
CA PRO A 107 13.01 -2.97 18.44
C PRO A 107 13.32 -2.51 17.01
N GLN A 108 14.32 -3.10 16.36
CA GLN A 108 14.71 -2.82 14.99
C GLN A 108 14.19 -3.90 14.04
N PRO A 109 13.83 -3.57 12.80
CA PRO A 109 13.50 -4.55 11.77
C PRO A 109 14.68 -5.52 11.54
N ASP A 110 14.39 -6.80 11.43
CA ASP A 110 15.37 -7.80 10.98
C ASP A 110 15.51 -7.69 9.45
N LEU A 111 16.48 -6.90 9.00
CA LEU A 111 16.71 -6.60 7.58
C LEU A 111 17.14 -7.83 6.80
N GLU A 112 17.89 -8.75 7.44
CA GLU A 112 18.31 -10.01 6.82
C GLU A 112 17.09 -10.90 6.52
N ALA A 113 16.20 -11.07 7.50
CA ALA A 113 14.97 -11.81 7.30
C ALA A 113 14.07 -11.14 6.25
N LEU A 114 13.95 -9.81 6.26
CA LEU A 114 13.19 -9.05 5.30
C LEU A 114 13.70 -9.28 3.87
N GLN A 115 14.99 -9.11 3.63
CA GLN A 115 15.58 -9.27 2.31
C GLN A 115 15.47 -10.71 1.80
N ARG A 116 15.75 -11.70 2.65
CA ARG A 116 15.55 -13.11 2.32
C ARG A 116 14.11 -13.40 1.90
N ASN A 117 13.13 -12.92 2.67
CA ASN A 117 11.72 -13.19 2.39
C ASN A 117 11.22 -12.44 1.15
N MET A 118 11.68 -11.21 0.91
CA MET A 118 11.37 -10.48 -0.32
C MET A 118 11.91 -11.21 -1.56
N THR A 119 13.07 -11.85 -1.47
CA THR A 119 13.61 -12.65 -2.57
C THR A 119 12.85 -13.97 -2.74
N GLU A 120 12.56 -14.67 -1.63
CA GLU A 120 11.89 -15.99 -1.67
C GLU A 120 10.44 -15.91 -2.10
N TYR A 121 9.72 -14.85 -1.68
CA TYR A 121 8.30 -14.61 -1.97
C TYR A 121 8.09 -13.42 -2.90
N GLU A 122 9.01 -13.23 -3.82
CA GLU A 122 9.06 -12.05 -4.68
C GLU A 122 7.76 -11.79 -5.45
N ASP A 123 7.16 -12.85 -6.04
CA ASP A 123 5.93 -12.73 -6.81
C ASP A 123 4.74 -12.28 -5.94
N GLN A 124 4.65 -12.83 -4.71
CA GLN A 124 3.60 -12.46 -3.77
C GLN A 124 3.82 -11.06 -3.19
N TYR A 125 5.07 -10.70 -2.97
CA TYR A 125 5.42 -9.33 -2.55
C TYR A 125 5.06 -8.30 -3.63
N ALA A 126 5.40 -8.57 -4.88
CA ALA A 126 5.05 -7.68 -5.99
C ALA A 126 3.52 -7.54 -6.17
N ALA A 127 2.77 -8.65 -6.06
CA ALA A 127 1.31 -8.62 -6.09
C ALA A 127 0.73 -7.80 -4.92
N ALA A 128 1.28 -7.96 -3.72
CA ALA A 128 0.89 -7.17 -2.55
C ALA A 128 1.17 -5.68 -2.75
N MET A 129 2.36 -5.31 -3.26
CA MET A 129 2.72 -3.92 -3.52
C MET A 129 1.83 -3.29 -4.59
N ASN A 130 1.56 -4.01 -5.70
CA ASN A 130 0.64 -3.55 -6.74
C ASN A 130 -0.75 -3.25 -6.16
N PHE A 131 -1.31 -4.16 -5.33
CA PHE A 131 -2.58 -3.93 -4.67
C PHE A 131 -2.53 -2.74 -3.71
N LEU A 132 -1.54 -2.68 -2.84
CA LEU A 132 -1.40 -1.64 -1.81
C LEU A 132 -1.21 -0.24 -2.40
N ILE A 133 -0.47 -0.10 -3.50
CA ILE A 133 -0.32 1.17 -4.21
C ILE A 133 -1.68 1.67 -4.71
N ARG A 134 -2.46 0.80 -5.32
CA ARG A 134 -3.77 1.16 -5.89
C ARG A 134 -4.83 1.41 -4.82
N SER A 135 -4.86 0.62 -3.75
CA SER A 135 -5.80 0.83 -2.65
C SER A 135 -5.50 2.14 -1.90
N GLN A 136 -4.22 2.42 -1.60
CA GLN A 136 -3.83 3.68 -0.97
C GLN A 136 -4.06 4.90 -1.88
N ALA A 137 -3.94 4.77 -3.19
CA ALA A 137 -4.32 5.85 -4.10
C ALA A 137 -5.83 6.17 -4.00
N ARG A 138 -6.69 5.16 -3.86
CA ARG A 138 -8.12 5.37 -3.59
C ARG A 138 -8.38 6.02 -2.24
N GLU A 139 -7.66 5.60 -1.21
CA GLU A 139 -7.72 6.24 0.11
C GLU A 139 -7.31 7.72 0.03
N ALA A 140 -6.25 8.04 -0.70
CA ALA A 140 -5.78 9.41 -0.91
C ALA A 140 -6.85 10.31 -1.55
N VAL A 141 -7.55 9.79 -2.57
CA VAL A 141 -8.70 10.50 -3.19
C VAL A 141 -9.81 10.74 -2.17
N SER A 142 -10.21 9.71 -1.43
CA SER A 142 -11.29 9.80 -0.43
C SER A 142 -10.93 10.75 0.71
N MET A 143 -9.69 10.71 1.19
CA MET A 143 -9.17 11.63 2.20
C MET A 143 -9.20 13.07 1.73
N ARG A 144 -8.83 13.32 0.47
CA ARG A 144 -8.89 14.66 -0.11
C ARG A 144 -10.33 15.16 -0.23
N MET A 145 -11.23 14.33 -0.73
CA MET A 145 -12.66 14.68 -0.81
C MET A 145 -13.23 15.01 0.57
N PHE A 146 -12.89 14.21 1.59
CA PHE A 146 -13.27 14.51 2.98
C PHE A 146 -12.71 15.85 3.45
N TRP A 147 -11.42 16.10 3.23
CA TRP A 147 -10.76 17.35 3.63
C TRP A 147 -11.37 18.57 2.95
N ASP A 148 -11.60 18.49 1.64
CA ASP A 148 -12.16 19.59 0.85
C ASP A 148 -13.61 19.89 1.23
N GLY A 149 -14.37 18.86 1.65
CA GLY A 149 -15.75 18.99 2.14
C GLY A 149 -15.89 19.60 3.54
N LEU A 150 -14.79 19.72 4.31
CA LEU A 150 -14.83 20.32 5.65
C LEU A 150 -15.03 21.84 5.58
N ALA A 151 -15.99 22.35 6.35
CA ALA A 151 -16.12 23.80 6.58
C ALA A 151 -14.83 24.35 7.25
N PRO A 152 -14.46 25.63 7.02
CA PRO A 152 -13.24 26.22 7.59
C PRO A 152 -13.10 26.02 9.12
N ALA A 153 -14.17 26.17 9.87
CA ALA A 153 -14.20 25.95 11.32
C ALA A 153 -13.92 24.50 11.75
N GLN A 154 -14.11 23.54 10.85
CA GLN A 154 -13.87 22.12 11.10
C GLN A 154 -12.43 21.71 10.76
N ARG A 155 -11.66 22.52 10.02
CA ARG A 155 -10.25 22.31 9.69
C ARG A 155 -9.36 22.70 10.86
N THR A 156 -9.51 21.99 11.97
CA THR A 156 -8.72 22.23 13.18
C THR A 156 -7.26 21.87 12.96
N ARG A 157 -6.34 22.48 13.77
CA ARG A 157 -4.90 22.18 13.74
C ARG A 157 -4.61 20.68 13.86
N VAL A 158 -5.36 19.96 14.71
CA VAL A 158 -5.19 18.51 14.88
C VAL A 158 -5.53 17.74 13.60
N ARG A 159 -6.64 18.10 12.94
CA ARG A 159 -7.03 17.50 11.66
C ARG A 159 -6.02 17.81 10.55
N GLU A 160 -5.53 19.04 10.49
CA GLU A 160 -4.51 19.44 9.52
C GLU A 160 -3.20 18.68 9.72
N GLN A 161 -2.74 18.52 10.95
CA GLN A 161 -1.58 17.70 11.26
C GLN A 161 -1.79 16.24 10.91
N GLY A 162 -2.96 15.69 11.18
CA GLY A 162 -3.33 14.32 10.81
C GLY A 162 -3.34 14.11 9.30
N PHE A 163 -3.96 15.02 8.54
CA PHE A 163 -4.01 14.97 7.09
C PHE A 163 -2.61 15.08 6.47
N THR A 164 -1.80 16.02 6.95
CA THR A 164 -0.40 16.19 6.52
C THR A 164 0.44 14.96 6.85
N GLY A 165 0.27 14.37 8.04
CA GLY A 165 0.96 13.15 8.44
C GLY A 165 0.60 11.95 7.57
N ALA A 166 -0.67 11.80 7.21
CA ALA A 166 -1.13 10.75 6.30
C ALA A 166 -0.52 10.91 4.89
N ARG A 167 -0.50 12.13 4.34
CA ARG A 167 0.14 12.43 3.04
C ARG A 167 1.61 12.04 3.02
N ARG A 168 2.37 12.40 4.06
CA ARG A 168 3.78 11.99 4.20
C ARG A 168 3.93 10.48 4.27
N GLY A 169 3.11 9.81 5.07
CA GLY A 169 3.17 8.36 5.19
C GLY A 169 2.90 7.63 3.87
N MET A 170 1.99 8.13 3.05
CA MET A 170 1.74 7.60 1.71
C MET A 170 2.93 7.88 0.76
N ALA A 171 3.55 9.04 0.84
CA ALA A 171 4.76 9.34 0.06
C ALA A 171 5.93 8.43 0.45
N GLU A 172 6.15 8.19 1.75
CA GLU A 172 7.15 7.22 2.23
C GLU A 172 6.86 5.79 1.72
N PHE A 173 5.60 5.39 1.69
CA PHE A 173 5.21 4.08 1.19
C PHE A 173 5.51 3.94 -0.31
N VAL A 174 5.15 4.94 -1.13
CA VAL A 174 5.42 4.92 -2.59
C VAL A 174 6.93 4.96 -2.84
N LEU A 175 7.69 5.75 -2.07
CA LEU A 175 9.15 5.76 -2.17
C LEU A 175 9.74 4.38 -1.84
N ALA A 176 9.26 3.71 -0.78
CA ALA A 176 9.70 2.35 -0.46
C ALA A 176 9.35 1.34 -1.56
N ALA A 177 8.21 1.51 -2.25
CA ALA A 177 7.86 0.71 -3.42
C ALA A 177 8.84 0.94 -4.58
N ILE A 178 9.22 2.20 -4.85
CA ILE A 178 10.23 2.55 -5.86
C ILE A 178 11.59 1.95 -5.49
N CYS A 179 12.01 2.06 -4.23
CA CYS A 179 13.25 1.41 -3.76
C CYS A 179 13.23 -0.10 -4.05
N SER A 180 12.11 -0.78 -3.82
CA SER A 180 12.01 -2.21 -4.12
C SER A 180 12.10 -2.54 -5.60
N VAL A 181 11.63 -1.65 -6.48
CA VAL A 181 11.78 -1.80 -7.94
C VAL A 181 13.22 -1.65 -8.39
N VAL A 182 13.95 -0.70 -7.79
CA VAL A 182 15.30 -0.31 -8.20
C VAL A 182 16.36 -1.21 -7.59
N GLU A 183 16.24 -1.56 -6.31
CA GLU A 183 17.29 -2.19 -5.51
C GLU A 183 17.17 -3.72 -5.41
N SER A 184 16.02 -4.30 -5.79
CA SER A 184 15.75 -5.72 -5.49
C SER A 184 16.61 -6.70 -6.27
N GLY A 185 17.12 -6.32 -7.44
CA GLY A 185 17.80 -7.25 -8.35
C GLY A 185 16.92 -8.44 -8.78
N GLY A 186 15.61 -8.34 -8.53
CA GLY A 186 14.64 -9.41 -8.72
C GLY A 186 14.15 -9.57 -10.16
N LYS A 187 13.05 -10.27 -10.33
CA LYS A 187 12.47 -10.54 -11.65
C LYS A 187 11.99 -9.24 -12.30
N PRO A 188 12.43 -8.91 -13.54
CA PRO A 188 11.95 -7.70 -14.24
C PRO A 188 10.43 -7.61 -14.35
N ALA A 189 9.72 -8.75 -14.47
CA ALA A 189 8.27 -8.77 -14.51
C ALA A 189 7.62 -8.21 -13.23
N ASN A 190 8.20 -8.48 -12.06
CA ASN A 190 7.73 -7.98 -10.77
C ASN A 190 8.01 -6.49 -10.61
N ALA A 191 9.16 -6.02 -11.03
CA ALA A 191 9.50 -4.60 -11.06
C ALA A 191 8.53 -3.82 -11.96
N ARG A 192 8.23 -4.34 -13.16
CA ARG A 192 7.22 -3.77 -14.07
C ARG A 192 5.84 -3.70 -13.44
N LEU A 193 5.41 -4.77 -12.75
CA LEU A 193 4.10 -4.81 -12.10
C LEU A 193 3.93 -3.68 -11.08
N VAL A 194 4.95 -3.43 -10.27
CA VAL A 194 4.96 -2.37 -9.25
C VAL A 194 5.06 -0.99 -9.90
N ALA A 195 5.97 -0.80 -10.88
CA ALA A 195 6.13 0.46 -11.59
C ALA A 195 4.86 0.86 -12.37
N ALA A 196 4.19 -0.11 -13.02
CA ALA A 196 2.91 0.12 -13.68
C ALA A 196 1.82 0.58 -12.69
N ALA A 197 1.76 0.03 -11.48
CA ALA A 197 0.81 0.50 -10.47
C ALA A 197 1.08 1.96 -10.07
N ILE A 198 2.35 2.34 -9.93
CA ILE A 198 2.76 3.72 -9.62
C ILE A 198 2.39 4.66 -10.77
N ARG A 199 2.70 4.28 -12.03
CA ARG A 199 2.33 5.04 -13.23
C ARG A 199 0.82 5.24 -13.34
N ASP A 200 0.04 4.19 -13.16
CA ASP A 200 -1.42 4.22 -13.32
C ASP A 200 -2.11 5.09 -12.25
N THR A 201 -1.45 5.31 -11.12
CA THR A 201 -1.96 6.14 -10.00
C THR A 201 -1.24 7.49 -9.89
N ARG A 202 -0.42 7.87 -10.86
CA ARG A 202 0.47 9.05 -10.83
C ARG A 202 -0.23 10.36 -10.54
N GLU A 203 -1.41 10.60 -11.15
CA GLU A 203 -2.17 11.85 -10.98
C GLU A 203 -2.65 12.03 -9.53
N VAL A 204 -3.01 10.91 -8.90
CA VAL A 204 -3.40 10.90 -7.48
C VAL A 204 -2.21 11.29 -6.62
N TRP A 205 -1.06 10.67 -6.83
CA TRP A 205 0.14 10.92 -6.04
C TRP A 205 0.69 12.32 -6.27
N ALA A 206 0.72 12.79 -7.53
CA ALA A 206 1.16 14.13 -7.88
C ALA A 206 0.35 15.20 -7.14
N SER A 207 -0.97 15.05 -7.08
CA SER A 207 -1.85 15.98 -6.37
C SER A 207 -1.88 15.78 -4.85
N HIS A 208 -1.51 14.59 -4.36
CA HIS A 208 -1.60 14.26 -2.93
C HIS A 208 -0.30 14.53 -2.19
N PHE A 209 0.88 14.32 -2.79
CA PHE A 209 2.16 14.53 -2.12
C PHE A 209 2.40 16.00 -1.79
N LEU A 210 3.10 16.24 -0.68
CA LEU A 210 3.61 17.56 -0.35
C LEU A 210 4.75 17.94 -1.32
N PRO A 211 4.99 19.24 -1.59
CA PRO A 211 6.04 19.66 -2.52
C PRO A 211 7.41 19.03 -2.22
N GLN A 212 7.83 19.01 -0.94
CA GLN A 212 9.10 18.41 -0.54
C GLN A 212 9.15 16.89 -0.77
N ASP A 213 8.02 16.19 -0.64
CA ASP A 213 7.96 14.75 -0.86
C ASP A 213 8.04 14.44 -2.36
N ARG A 214 7.44 15.26 -3.23
CA ARG A 214 7.57 15.16 -4.68
C ARG A 214 9.02 15.31 -5.11
N ILE A 215 9.70 16.36 -4.64
CA ILE A 215 11.12 16.60 -4.93
C ILE A 215 11.97 15.39 -4.55
N ARG A 216 11.79 14.89 -3.33
CA ARG A 216 12.55 13.74 -2.82
C ARG A 216 12.36 12.47 -3.67
N VAL A 217 11.13 12.20 -4.10
CA VAL A 217 10.83 11.03 -4.96
C VAL A 217 11.47 11.20 -6.35
N VAL A 218 11.37 12.39 -6.95
CA VAL A 218 12.00 12.69 -8.25
C VAL A 218 13.52 12.53 -8.18
N GLU A 219 14.17 13.12 -7.16
CA GLU A 219 15.61 13.01 -6.95
C GLU A 219 16.06 11.56 -6.75
N TYR A 220 15.27 10.77 -6.00
CA TYR A 220 15.58 9.36 -5.80
C TYR A 220 15.54 8.58 -7.11
N ILE A 221 14.48 8.72 -7.92
CA ILE A 221 14.38 8.05 -9.23
C ILE A 221 15.54 8.45 -10.14
N ALA A 222 15.84 9.76 -10.24
CA ALA A 222 16.93 10.26 -11.08
C ALA A 222 18.30 9.72 -10.63
N GLY A 223 18.55 9.64 -9.31
CA GLY A 223 19.80 9.13 -8.76
C GLY A 223 20.03 7.63 -9.00
N HIS A 224 18.95 6.87 -9.25
CA HIS A 224 18.98 5.41 -9.36
C HIS A 224 18.57 4.89 -10.76
N ASP A 225 18.42 5.76 -11.75
CA ASP A 225 17.96 5.39 -13.11
C ASP A 225 18.73 4.22 -13.73
N LYS A 226 20.06 4.17 -13.52
CA LYS A 226 20.93 3.09 -14.02
C LYS A 226 20.68 1.72 -13.36
N GLN A 227 20.01 1.69 -12.22
CA GLN A 227 19.71 0.47 -11.47
C GLN A 227 18.34 -0.10 -11.85
N VAL A 228 17.52 0.67 -12.60
CA VAL A 228 16.21 0.21 -13.07
C VAL A 228 16.40 -0.97 -14.02
N PRO A 229 15.70 -2.12 -13.79
CA PRO A 229 16.03 -3.39 -14.41
C PRO A 229 15.80 -3.45 -15.93
N ASP A 230 14.88 -2.67 -16.45
CA ASP A 230 14.55 -2.68 -17.88
C ASP A 230 13.93 -1.35 -18.36
N GLU A 231 13.87 -1.19 -19.69
CA GLU A 231 13.41 0.04 -20.34
C GLU A 231 11.91 0.32 -20.06
N ALA A 232 11.06 -0.70 -20.00
CA ALA A 232 9.63 -0.51 -19.73
C ALA A 232 9.39 0.00 -18.29
N THR A 233 10.09 -0.58 -17.33
CA THR A 233 10.07 -0.11 -15.92
C THR A 233 10.56 1.33 -15.83
N ARG A 234 11.64 1.67 -16.57
CA ARG A 234 12.18 3.05 -16.61
C ARG A 234 11.17 4.02 -17.20
N ALA A 235 10.50 3.65 -18.30
CA ALA A 235 9.46 4.48 -18.92
C ALA A 235 8.27 4.73 -17.99
N ASP A 236 7.84 3.73 -17.22
CA ASP A 236 6.78 3.88 -16.23
C ASP A 236 7.18 4.86 -15.10
N LEU A 237 8.40 4.75 -14.57
CA LEU A 237 8.92 5.67 -13.56
C LEU A 237 9.15 7.08 -14.10
N ALA A 238 9.58 7.22 -15.36
CA ALA A 238 9.71 8.52 -16.02
C ALA A 238 8.35 9.22 -16.15
N THR A 239 7.31 8.49 -16.60
CA THR A 239 5.94 9.01 -16.67
C THR A 239 5.43 9.48 -15.30
N PHE A 240 5.77 8.75 -14.24
CA PHE A 240 5.45 9.17 -12.87
C PHE A 240 6.19 10.44 -12.47
N THR A 241 7.49 10.51 -12.76
CA THR A 241 8.34 11.70 -12.50
C THR A 241 7.78 12.95 -13.18
N GLU A 242 7.40 12.85 -14.46
CA GLU A 242 6.77 13.93 -15.21
C GLU A 242 5.49 14.43 -14.53
N ALA A 243 4.63 13.52 -14.07
CA ALA A 243 3.41 13.91 -13.36
C ALA A 243 3.70 14.62 -12.02
N LEU A 244 4.73 14.19 -11.26
CA LEU A 244 5.13 14.86 -10.01
C LEU A 244 5.69 16.28 -10.26
N GLN A 245 6.35 16.50 -11.39
CA GLN A 245 6.94 17.80 -11.77
C GLN A 245 5.92 18.76 -12.39
N ALA A 246 4.82 18.24 -12.97
CA ALA A 246 3.79 19.06 -13.62
C ALA A 246 2.86 19.80 -12.63
N VAL A 247 2.93 19.49 -11.35
CA VAL A 247 2.09 20.14 -10.31
C VAL A 247 2.88 21.27 -9.66
N ASP A 248 2.37 22.51 -9.82
CA ASP A 248 2.88 23.74 -9.21
C ASP A 248 2.73 23.77 -7.67
#